data_effd0fc57d2da843dade1d6eb9a44b6b
#
_entry.id   effd0fc57d2da843dade1d6eb9a44b6b
#
_cell.length_a   1.000
_cell.length_b   1.000
_cell.length_c   1.000
_cell.angle_alpha   90.00
_cell.angle_beta   90.00
_cell.angle_gamma   90.00
#
_symmetry.space_group_name_H-M   'P 1'
#
loop_
_entity.id
_entity.type
_entity.pdbx_description
1 polymer ?
#
loop_
_entity_poly.entity_id
_entity_poly.type
_entity_poly.pdbx_seq_one_letter_code
_entity_poly.pdbx_strand_id
1 'polypeptide(L)'
;MRATEFVESYIEAWNHRDAKSVADHLSANGTYFDKSGNITITHDELIATQADSFFRENTHYELVGEVLTSETMIAFQYKVTSIDTETGGELEAPWYGAEFITLKGDYAERIDDYYEIPGVQQTNLSKVIRQKYAKSGLSHDQLASYKDQLTSLMQSEQVYLDSDLTLPKLAALVKCPVNHLSQVINSGFNMSFFDYLNQYRIEDAKKLLSLEDGQLQAILSIAFEVGFNSNSAFYAAFKKSCGQTPAQYRQSQSRKEILSGAVPKRTL
;
A
#
# COMPACT_ATOMS: atom_id res chain seq x y z
N MET A 1 -3.44 -14.17 -19.70
CA MET A 1 -2.81 -13.09 -20.52
C MET A 1 -1.34 -13.44 -20.74
N ARG A 2 -0.78 -13.19 -21.92
CA ARG A 2 0.68 -13.38 -22.11
C ARG A 2 1.43 -12.28 -21.38
N ALA A 3 2.62 -12.59 -20.85
CA ALA A 3 3.41 -11.60 -20.10
C ALA A 3 3.72 -10.34 -20.91
N THR A 4 4.03 -10.51 -22.20
CA THR A 4 4.29 -9.39 -23.12
C THR A 4 3.05 -8.51 -23.32
N GLU A 5 1.88 -9.13 -23.51
CA GLU A 5 0.60 -8.39 -23.65
C GLU A 5 0.26 -7.61 -22.39
N PHE A 6 0.56 -8.17 -21.22
CA PHE A 6 0.39 -7.47 -19.94
C PHE A 6 1.27 -6.22 -19.86
N VAL A 7 2.57 -6.37 -20.17
CA VAL A 7 3.53 -5.25 -20.10
C VAL A 7 3.23 -4.18 -21.13
N GLU A 8 2.88 -4.56 -22.36
CA GLU A 8 2.49 -3.61 -23.42
C GLU A 8 1.26 -2.80 -23.01
N SER A 9 0.19 -3.47 -22.54
CA SER A 9 -1.02 -2.81 -22.05
C SER A 9 -0.75 -1.89 -20.86
N TYR A 10 0.12 -2.32 -19.96
CA TYR A 10 0.49 -1.56 -18.77
C TYR A 10 1.29 -0.30 -19.12
N ILE A 11 2.30 -0.41 -20.01
CA ILE A 11 3.07 0.75 -20.49
C ILE A 11 2.18 1.71 -21.30
N GLU A 12 1.24 1.18 -22.10
CA GLU A 12 0.28 2.00 -22.81
C GLU A 12 -0.61 2.81 -21.87
N ALA A 13 -1.08 2.20 -20.78
CA ALA A 13 -1.85 2.90 -19.75
C ALA A 13 -1.04 4.05 -19.11
N TRP A 14 0.25 3.85 -18.83
CA TRP A 14 1.15 4.91 -18.37
C TRP A 14 1.29 6.03 -19.40
N ASN A 15 1.47 5.70 -20.66
CA ASN A 15 1.62 6.68 -21.76
C ASN A 15 0.33 7.49 -21.99
N HIS A 16 -0.83 6.89 -21.80
CA HIS A 16 -2.11 7.58 -21.85
C HIS A 16 -2.43 8.35 -20.57
N ARG A 17 -1.60 8.24 -19.52
CA ARG A 17 -1.83 8.87 -18.20
C ARG A 17 -3.17 8.47 -17.59
N ASP A 18 -3.57 7.24 -17.85
CA ASP A 18 -4.81 6.68 -17.34
C ASP A 18 -4.56 5.89 -16.06
N ALA A 19 -4.65 6.60 -14.92
CA ALA A 19 -4.44 6.02 -13.61
C ALA A 19 -5.36 4.83 -13.33
N LYS A 20 -6.60 4.86 -13.88
CA LYS A 20 -7.52 3.75 -13.74
C LYS A 20 -7.03 2.53 -14.50
N SER A 21 -6.66 2.70 -15.76
CA SER A 21 -6.12 1.59 -16.56
C SER A 21 -4.81 1.03 -16.00
N VAL A 22 -3.94 1.87 -15.42
CA VAL A 22 -2.75 1.40 -14.68
C VAL A 22 -3.17 0.57 -13.47
N ALA A 23 -4.10 1.07 -12.65
CA ALA A 23 -4.59 0.37 -11.48
C ALA A 23 -5.32 -0.94 -11.82
N ASP A 24 -6.03 -1.00 -12.93
CA ASP A 24 -6.75 -2.20 -13.39
C ASP A 24 -5.81 -3.39 -13.68
N HIS A 25 -4.49 -3.16 -13.80
CA HIS A 25 -3.48 -4.22 -13.85
C HIS A 25 -3.17 -4.82 -12.48
N LEU A 26 -3.45 -4.11 -11.38
CA LEU A 26 -3.36 -4.62 -10.03
C LEU A 26 -4.61 -5.42 -9.66
N SER A 27 -4.44 -6.43 -8.82
CA SER A 27 -5.60 -7.01 -8.12
C SER A 27 -6.20 -5.97 -7.15
N ALA A 28 -7.44 -6.18 -6.71
CA ALA A 28 -8.11 -5.26 -5.79
C ALA A 28 -7.33 -4.97 -4.49
N ASN A 29 -6.48 -5.88 -4.05
CA ASN A 29 -5.58 -5.71 -2.91
C ASN A 29 -4.11 -5.60 -3.35
N GLY A 30 -3.87 -5.39 -4.64
CA GLY A 30 -2.53 -5.25 -5.21
C GLY A 30 -1.87 -3.94 -4.79
N THR A 31 -0.55 -3.95 -4.80
CA THR A 31 0.25 -2.78 -4.41
C THR A 31 1.32 -2.47 -5.43
N TYR A 32 1.52 -1.19 -5.66
CA TYR A 32 2.66 -0.65 -6.40
C TYR A 32 3.66 -0.07 -5.41
N PHE A 33 4.90 -0.51 -5.48
CA PHE A 33 5.97 -0.04 -4.62
C PHE A 33 7.03 0.72 -5.42
N ASP A 34 7.02 2.05 -5.28
CA ASP A 34 8.09 2.92 -5.76
C ASP A 34 9.29 2.81 -4.82
N LYS A 35 10.31 2.07 -5.25
CA LYS A 35 11.53 1.84 -4.47
C LYS A 35 12.31 3.13 -4.26
N SER A 36 12.36 4.00 -5.25
CA SER A 36 13.14 5.24 -5.22
C SER A 36 12.56 6.24 -4.22
N GLY A 37 11.24 6.30 -4.13
CA GLY A 37 10.50 7.11 -3.15
C GLY A 37 10.25 6.41 -1.82
N ASN A 38 10.47 5.10 -1.74
CA ASN A 38 10.06 4.25 -0.62
C ASN A 38 8.57 4.41 -0.30
N ILE A 39 7.73 4.40 -1.33
CA ILE A 39 6.29 4.62 -1.24
C ILE A 39 5.56 3.38 -1.72
N THR A 40 4.61 2.90 -0.93
CA THR A 40 3.65 1.87 -1.36
C THR A 40 2.31 2.52 -1.67
N ILE A 41 1.74 2.17 -2.83
CA ILE A 41 0.48 2.71 -3.35
C ILE A 41 -0.43 1.53 -3.58
N THR A 42 -1.66 1.64 -3.12
CA THR A 42 -2.69 0.64 -3.33
C THR A 42 -3.42 0.87 -4.65
N HIS A 43 -4.17 -0.12 -5.12
CA HIS A 43 -5.06 0.01 -6.27
C HIS A 43 -5.97 1.26 -6.17
N ASP A 44 -6.65 1.44 -5.04
CA ASP A 44 -7.56 2.57 -4.84
C ASP A 44 -6.82 3.92 -4.77
N GLU A 45 -5.62 3.93 -4.21
CA GLU A 45 -4.76 5.12 -4.19
C GLU A 45 -4.30 5.52 -5.60
N LEU A 46 -3.96 4.57 -6.46
CA LEU A 46 -3.62 4.85 -7.87
C LEU A 46 -4.80 5.51 -8.60
N ILE A 47 -6.02 4.99 -8.43
CA ILE A 47 -7.21 5.57 -9.04
C ILE A 47 -7.53 6.95 -8.45
N ALA A 48 -7.42 7.09 -7.13
CA ALA A 48 -7.84 8.29 -6.42
C ALA A 48 -6.88 9.47 -6.56
N THR A 49 -5.59 9.19 -6.70
CA THR A 49 -4.57 10.24 -6.84
C THR A 49 -4.54 10.86 -8.22
N GLN A 50 -5.42 10.41 -9.11
CA GLN A 50 -5.60 10.91 -10.47
C GLN A 50 -4.47 11.82 -10.97
N ALA A 51 -3.51 11.22 -11.61
CA ALA A 51 -2.70 11.85 -12.62
C ALA A 51 -1.62 12.87 -12.17
N ASP A 52 -1.88 13.87 -11.37
CA ASP A 52 -0.98 15.02 -11.27
C ASP A 52 0.33 14.81 -10.49
N SER A 53 0.39 13.81 -9.63
CA SER A 53 1.59 13.60 -8.80
C SER A 53 2.48 12.46 -9.28
N PHE A 54 1.92 11.48 -9.97
CA PHE A 54 2.62 10.30 -10.48
C PHE A 54 3.09 10.45 -11.91
N PHE A 55 2.19 10.98 -12.75
CA PHE A 55 2.51 11.17 -14.14
C PHE A 55 3.26 12.46 -14.28
N ARG A 56 4.55 12.39 -14.58
CA ARG A 56 5.27 13.57 -15.02
C ARG A 56 4.62 14.06 -16.30
N GLU A 57 4.27 15.33 -16.32
CA GLU A 57 3.84 15.97 -17.54
C GLU A 57 4.87 15.69 -18.65
N ASN A 58 4.38 15.27 -19.80
CA ASN A 58 5.20 15.07 -21.00
C ASN A 58 6.25 13.95 -20.92
N THR A 59 6.01 12.90 -20.14
CA THR A 59 6.85 11.71 -20.17
C THR A 59 6.29 10.64 -21.11
N HIS A 60 7.19 9.92 -21.76
CA HIS A 60 6.86 8.76 -22.59
C HIS A 60 7.68 7.56 -22.13
N TYR A 61 7.00 6.44 -21.92
CA TYR A 61 7.55 5.18 -21.45
C TYR A 61 7.73 4.24 -22.64
N GLU A 62 8.88 3.61 -22.75
CA GLU A 62 9.23 2.68 -23.82
C GLU A 62 9.82 1.40 -23.20
N LEU A 63 9.34 0.24 -23.65
CA LEU A 63 9.91 -1.04 -23.25
C LEU A 63 11.33 -1.17 -23.81
N VAL A 64 12.27 -1.60 -22.97
CA VAL A 64 13.67 -1.83 -23.35
C VAL A 64 14.01 -3.30 -23.23
N GLY A 65 14.45 -3.91 -24.33
CA GLY A 65 14.84 -5.31 -24.34
C GLY A 65 13.67 -6.28 -24.28
N GLU A 66 13.87 -7.41 -23.65
CA GLU A 66 12.90 -8.50 -23.57
C GLU A 66 12.18 -8.51 -22.23
N VAL A 67 10.91 -8.95 -22.25
CA VAL A 67 10.13 -9.24 -21.03
C VAL A 67 10.56 -10.62 -20.51
N LEU A 68 11.09 -10.64 -19.30
CA LEU A 68 11.43 -11.86 -18.60
C LEU A 68 10.22 -12.37 -17.82
N THR A 69 9.98 -13.68 -17.85
CA THR A 69 8.79 -14.25 -17.19
C THR A 69 9.11 -15.60 -16.52
N SER A 70 8.41 -15.86 -15.42
CA SER A 70 8.28 -17.15 -14.78
C SER A 70 6.79 -17.47 -14.57
N GLU A 71 6.45 -18.53 -13.84
CA GLU A 71 5.04 -18.90 -13.55
C GLU A 71 4.27 -17.80 -12.80
N THR A 72 4.96 -17.04 -11.96
CA THR A 72 4.34 -16.06 -11.04
C THR A 72 4.95 -14.67 -11.11
N MET A 73 5.92 -14.45 -11.99
CA MET A 73 6.63 -13.17 -12.05
C MET A 73 6.86 -12.72 -13.49
N ILE A 74 6.78 -11.41 -13.67
CA ILE A 74 7.21 -10.69 -14.86
C ILE A 74 8.30 -9.71 -14.42
N ALA A 75 9.35 -9.55 -15.24
CA ALA A 75 10.33 -8.47 -15.08
C ALA A 75 10.64 -7.86 -16.44
N PHE A 76 10.75 -6.54 -16.47
CA PHE A 76 11.09 -5.81 -17.68
C PHE A 76 11.83 -4.52 -17.36
N GLN A 77 12.52 -3.99 -18.35
CA GLN A 77 13.15 -2.67 -18.29
C GLN A 77 12.38 -1.68 -19.15
N TYR A 78 12.39 -0.43 -18.74
CA TYR A 78 11.77 0.65 -19.48
C TYR A 78 12.67 1.87 -19.51
N LYS A 79 12.49 2.70 -20.54
CA LYS A 79 13.11 4.01 -20.74
C LYS A 79 12.02 5.06 -20.61
N VAL A 80 12.33 6.17 -19.95
CA VAL A 80 11.44 7.32 -19.88
C VAL A 80 12.10 8.53 -20.50
N THR A 81 11.38 9.18 -21.40
CA THR A 81 11.79 10.41 -22.09
C THR A 81 10.84 11.53 -21.70
N SER A 82 11.36 12.70 -21.36
CA SER A 82 10.56 13.92 -21.18
C SER A 82 10.47 14.62 -22.53
N ILE A 83 9.24 14.86 -23.00
CA ILE A 83 8.97 15.43 -24.31
C ILE A 83 8.46 16.87 -24.17
N ASP A 84 9.03 17.79 -24.93
CA ASP A 84 8.49 19.13 -25.11
C ASP A 84 7.24 19.08 -26.00
N THR A 85 6.13 19.53 -25.49
CA THR A 85 4.84 19.51 -26.20
C THR A 85 4.77 20.47 -27.38
N GLU A 86 5.60 21.52 -27.40
CA GLU A 86 5.60 22.52 -28.47
C GLU A 86 6.51 22.10 -29.62
N THR A 87 7.67 21.54 -29.32
CA THR A 87 8.70 21.20 -30.33
C THR A 87 8.76 19.70 -30.65
N GLY A 88 8.21 18.83 -29.77
CA GLY A 88 8.32 17.37 -29.85
C GLY A 88 9.74 16.86 -29.54
N GLY A 89 10.64 17.72 -29.07
CA GLY A 89 12.00 17.36 -28.73
C GLY A 89 12.16 16.83 -27.31
N GLU A 90 13.26 16.11 -27.05
CA GLU A 90 13.60 15.67 -25.70
C GLU A 90 14.04 16.85 -24.82
N LEU A 91 13.41 17.02 -23.65
CA LEU A 91 13.72 18.11 -22.71
C LEU A 91 14.90 17.80 -21.79
N GLU A 92 15.07 16.54 -21.43
CA GLU A 92 16.08 16.07 -20.49
C GLU A 92 16.70 14.76 -20.96
N ALA A 93 17.86 14.39 -20.43
CA ALA A 93 18.44 13.08 -20.68
C ALA A 93 17.46 11.98 -20.25
N PRO A 94 17.25 10.95 -21.07
CA PRO A 94 16.37 9.85 -20.73
C PRO A 94 16.89 9.12 -19.48
N TRP A 95 15.95 8.61 -18.69
CA TRP A 95 16.29 7.75 -17.55
C TRP A 95 15.67 6.37 -17.74
N TYR A 96 16.15 5.41 -16.96
CA TYR A 96 15.79 4.01 -17.09
C TYR A 96 15.28 3.46 -15.78
N GLY A 97 14.38 2.50 -15.86
CA GLY A 97 13.89 1.76 -14.73
C GLY A 97 13.68 0.29 -15.05
N ALA A 98 13.37 -0.48 -14.02
CA ALA A 98 12.99 -1.86 -14.13
C ALA A 98 11.87 -2.16 -13.14
N GLU A 99 10.87 -2.90 -13.58
CA GLU A 99 9.80 -3.37 -12.72
C GLU A 99 9.84 -4.89 -12.57
N PHE A 100 9.49 -5.32 -11.35
CA PHE A 100 9.29 -6.72 -10.98
C PHE A 100 7.84 -6.89 -10.54
N ILE A 101 7.08 -7.64 -11.30
CA ILE A 101 5.65 -7.84 -11.08
C ILE A 101 5.40 -9.25 -10.56
N THR A 102 4.82 -9.37 -9.39
CA THR A 102 4.31 -10.64 -8.86
C THR A 102 2.87 -10.82 -9.28
N LEU A 103 2.56 -11.91 -9.97
CA LEU A 103 1.23 -12.21 -10.50
C LEU A 103 0.44 -13.12 -9.59
N LYS A 104 -0.88 -12.91 -9.59
CA LYS A 104 -1.90 -13.81 -9.06
C LYS A 104 -3.04 -13.94 -10.07
N GLY A 105 -3.02 -15.01 -10.84
CA GLY A 105 -3.86 -15.13 -12.03
C GLY A 105 -3.42 -14.14 -13.11
N ASP A 106 -4.36 -13.37 -13.63
CA ASP A 106 -4.10 -12.37 -14.67
C ASP A 106 -3.78 -10.96 -14.12
N TYR A 107 -3.68 -10.80 -12.81
CA TYR A 107 -3.48 -9.51 -12.16
C TYR A 107 -2.17 -9.46 -11.37
N ALA A 108 -1.60 -8.28 -11.23
CA ALA A 108 -0.47 -8.06 -10.35
C ALA A 108 -0.92 -8.01 -8.87
N GLU A 109 -0.34 -8.86 -8.04
CA GLU A 109 -0.47 -8.75 -6.58
C GLU A 109 0.50 -7.69 -6.03
N ARG A 110 1.64 -7.54 -6.71
CA ARG A 110 2.65 -6.55 -6.35
C ARG A 110 3.46 -6.13 -7.58
N ILE A 111 3.70 -4.85 -7.70
CA ILE A 111 4.64 -4.24 -8.65
C ILE A 111 5.72 -3.54 -7.83
N ASP A 112 6.98 -3.93 -8.00
CA ASP A 112 8.15 -3.26 -7.41
C ASP A 112 8.88 -2.50 -8.51
N ASP A 113 8.88 -1.17 -8.45
CA ASP A 113 9.49 -0.28 -9.43
C ASP A 113 10.81 0.30 -8.93
N TYR A 114 11.85 0.14 -9.73
CA TYR A 114 13.23 0.57 -9.48
C TYR A 114 13.70 1.49 -10.59
N TYR A 115 13.99 2.73 -10.26
CA TYR A 115 14.52 3.68 -11.23
C TYR A 115 15.49 4.68 -10.58
N GLU A 116 16.37 5.26 -11.40
CA GLU A 116 17.24 6.35 -11.02
C GLU A 116 17.04 7.53 -11.97
N ILE A 117 16.76 8.70 -11.41
CA ILE A 117 16.64 9.93 -12.18
C ILE A 117 18.03 10.62 -12.19
N PRO A 118 18.63 10.87 -13.36
CA PRO A 118 19.93 11.53 -13.45
C PRO A 118 19.93 12.87 -12.71
N GLY A 119 20.98 13.12 -11.92
CA GLY A 119 21.14 14.36 -11.16
C GLY A 119 20.33 14.47 -9.88
N VAL A 120 19.49 13.51 -9.55
CA VAL A 120 18.74 13.47 -8.29
C VAL A 120 19.36 12.45 -7.34
N GLN A 121 20.08 12.92 -6.33
CA GLN A 121 20.56 12.02 -5.26
C GLN A 121 19.37 11.47 -4.47
N GLN A 122 19.40 10.18 -4.11
CA GLN A 122 18.33 9.49 -3.36
C GLN A 122 17.87 10.22 -2.10
N THR A 123 18.77 10.93 -1.42
CA THR A 123 18.44 11.81 -0.27
C THR A 123 17.60 13.04 -0.66
N ASN A 124 17.58 13.42 -1.93
CA ASN A 124 16.76 14.51 -2.44
C ASN A 124 15.42 14.01 -3.01
N LEU A 125 15.31 12.74 -3.37
CA LEU A 125 14.09 12.18 -3.93
C LEU A 125 12.95 12.20 -2.89
N SER A 126 13.23 11.84 -1.65
CA SER A 126 12.25 12.00 -0.56
C SER A 126 11.90 13.49 -0.31
N LYS A 127 12.81 14.43 -0.59
CA LYS A 127 12.52 15.87 -0.58
C LYS A 127 11.71 16.29 -1.80
N VAL A 128 12.01 15.78 -2.99
CA VAL A 128 11.26 16.07 -4.23
C VAL A 128 9.83 15.50 -4.14
N ILE A 129 9.68 14.31 -3.59
CA ILE A 129 8.36 13.72 -3.32
C ILE A 129 7.63 14.52 -2.24
N ARG A 130 8.30 14.92 -1.16
CA ARG A 130 7.72 15.86 -0.17
C ARG A 130 7.38 17.22 -0.80
N GLN A 131 8.18 17.73 -1.73
CA GLN A 131 7.86 18.95 -2.48
C GLN A 131 6.72 18.75 -3.50
N LYS A 132 6.58 17.57 -4.09
CA LYS A 132 5.42 17.20 -4.91
C LYS A 132 4.13 17.20 -4.08
N TYR A 133 4.17 16.61 -2.89
CA TYR A 133 3.03 16.68 -1.96
C TYR A 133 2.82 18.11 -1.43
N ALA A 134 3.84 18.95 -1.34
CA ALA A 134 3.68 20.38 -1.03
C ALA A 134 2.89 21.15 -2.11
N LYS A 135 2.89 20.69 -3.37
CA LYS A 135 2.05 21.23 -4.44
C LYS A 135 0.58 20.78 -4.36
N SER A 136 0.23 19.80 -3.51
CA SER A 136 -1.17 19.36 -3.30
C SER A 136 -2.03 20.40 -2.61
N GLY A 137 -1.47 21.53 -2.20
CA GLY A 137 -2.22 22.59 -1.49
C GLY A 137 -2.52 22.25 -0.03
N LEU A 138 -2.05 21.09 0.48
CA LEU A 138 -2.23 20.72 1.89
C LEU A 138 -1.27 21.53 2.77
N SER A 139 -1.81 22.44 3.56
CA SER A 139 -1.00 23.21 4.51
C SER A 139 -0.54 22.34 5.69
N HIS A 140 0.49 22.78 6.39
CA HIS A 140 1.00 22.08 7.58
C HIS A 140 -0.09 21.92 8.66
N ASP A 141 -0.90 22.96 8.86
CA ASP A 141 -2.01 22.95 9.82
C ASP A 141 -3.14 21.99 9.41
N GLN A 142 -3.44 21.92 8.12
CA GLN A 142 -4.39 20.94 7.59
C GLN A 142 -3.88 19.51 7.75
N LEU A 143 -2.60 19.26 7.48
CA LEU A 143 -1.99 17.94 7.68
C LEU A 143 -2.09 17.50 9.13
N ALA A 144 -1.78 18.39 10.09
CA ALA A 144 -1.92 18.11 11.52
C ALA A 144 -3.38 17.83 11.89
N SER A 145 -4.32 18.68 11.44
CA SER A 145 -5.75 18.52 11.70
C SER A 145 -6.31 17.20 11.16
N TYR A 146 -5.98 16.84 9.93
CA TYR A 146 -6.44 15.56 9.35
C TYR A 146 -5.80 14.34 10.04
N LYS A 147 -4.54 14.47 10.47
CA LYS A 147 -3.86 13.44 11.25
C LYS A 147 -4.56 13.18 12.60
N ASP A 148 -4.96 14.23 13.30
CA ASP A 148 -5.67 14.15 14.57
C ASP A 148 -7.08 13.54 14.39
N GLN A 149 -7.83 13.99 13.37
CA GLN A 149 -9.12 13.44 13.03
C GLN A 149 -9.03 11.96 12.66
N LEU A 150 -8.05 11.59 11.83
CA LEU A 150 -7.82 10.20 11.44
C LEU A 150 -7.50 9.33 12.65
N THR A 151 -6.64 9.82 13.55
CA THR A 151 -6.29 9.11 14.79
C THR A 151 -7.52 8.93 15.68
N SER A 152 -8.37 9.95 15.80
CA SER A 152 -9.63 9.88 16.57
C SER A 152 -10.59 8.84 16.00
N LEU A 153 -10.81 8.83 14.67
CA LEU A 153 -11.66 7.85 13.99
C LEU A 153 -11.16 6.41 14.23
N MET A 154 -9.87 6.21 14.18
CA MET A 154 -9.27 4.89 14.41
C MET A 154 -9.36 4.46 15.87
N GLN A 155 -9.04 5.34 16.83
CA GLN A 155 -8.93 4.96 18.25
C GLN A 155 -10.28 5.02 18.97
N SER A 156 -11.13 6.02 18.67
CA SER A 156 -12.37 6.23 19.40
C SER A 156 -13.58 5.59 18.72
N GLU A 157 -13.65 5.68 17.39
CA GLU A 157 -14.78 5.16 16.63
C GLU A 157 -14.50 3.77 16.03
N GLN A 158 -13.25 3.32 16.09
CA GLN A 158 -12.80 1.99 15.63
C GLN A 158 -13.26 1.65 14.21
N VAL A 159 -13.27 2.65 13.33
CA VAL A 159 -13.74 2.51 11.93
C VAL A 159 -13.00 1.41 11.15
N TYR A 160 -11.80 1.00 11.62
CA TYR A 160 -11.04 -0.10 11.06
C TYR A 160 -11.74 -1.47 11.16
N LEU A 161 -12.76 -1.62 12.01
CA LEU A 161 -13.55 -2.85 12.13
C LEU A 161 -14.49 -3.07 10.94
N ASP A 162 -14.82 -2.01 10.18
CA ASP A 162 -15.54 -2.16 8.91
C ASP A 162 -14.65 -2.90 7.90
N SER A 163 -15.05 -4.12 7.55
CA SER A 163 -14.33 -4.97 6.58
C SER A 163 -14.28 -4.37 5.16
N ASP A 164 -15.24 -3.49 4.86
CA ASP A 164 -15.38 -2.82 3.57
C ASP A 164 -14.84 -1.39 3.58
N LEU A 165 -14.06 -1.02 4.62
CA LEU A 165 -13.43 0.29 4.70
C LEU A 165 -12.38 0.45 3.60
N THR A 166 -12.60 1.46 2.76
CA THR A 166 -11.67 1.86 1.68
C THR A 166 -11.09 3.24 1.97
N LEU A 167 -10.00 3.59 1.28
CA LEU A 167 -9.42 4.94 1.40
C LEU A 167 -10.42 6.06 1.06
N PRO A 168 -11.26 5.96 -0.01
CA PRO A 168 -12.31 6.94 -0.27
C PRO A 168 -13.36 7.04 0.85
N LYS A 169 -13.80 5.92 1.43
CA LYS A 169 -14.74 5.94 2.58
C LYS A 169 -14.12 6.65 3.78
N LEU A 170 -12.85 6.33 4.09
CA LEU A 170 -12.14 6.95 5.19
C LEU A 170 -11.91 8.45 4.95
N ALA A 171 -11.61 8.86 3.71
CA ALA A 171 -11.49 10.28 3.33
C ALA A 171 -12.80 11.05 3.51
N ALA A 172 -13.93 10.41 3.20
CA ALA A 172 -15.25 10.98 3.45
C ALA A 172 -15.52 11.19 4.95
N LEU A 173 -15.11 10.26 5.81
CA LEU A 173 -15.22 10.39 7.28
C LEU A 173 -14.32 11.50 7.82
N VAL A 174 -13.11 11.63 7.34
CA VAL A 174 -12.18 12.73 7.68
C VAL A 174 -12.59 14.05 7.05
N LYS A 175 -13.54 14.03 6.09
CA LYS A 175 -14.02 15.20 5.33
C LYS A 175 -12.88 15.90 4.57
N CYS A 176 -12.02 15.12 3.96
CA CYS A 176 -10.94 15.63 3.12
C CYS A 176 -10.90 14.94 1.75
N PRO A 177 -10.26 15.55 0.75
CA PRO A 177 -9.97 14.89 -0.52
C PRO A 177 -9.15 13.60 -0.31
N VAL A 178 -9.41 12.58 -1.13
CA VAL A 178 -8.74 11.27 -1.03
C VAL A 178 -7.21 11.39 -1.15
N ASN A 179 -6.73 12.25 -2.08
CA ASN A 179 -5.32 12.53 -2.25
C ASN A 179 -4.68 13.17 -1.00
N HIS A 180 -5.41 14.04 -0.27
CA HIS A 180 -4.94 14.58 1.01
C HIS A 180 -4.84 13.51 2.07
N LEU A 181 -5.84 12.62 2.18
CA LEU A 181 -5.78 11.51 3.14
C LEU A 181 -4.64 10.56 2.84
N SER A 182 -4.46 10.19 1.57
CA SER A 182 -3.30 9.39 1.12
C SER A 182 -1.99 10.03 1.54
N GLN A 183 -1.84 11.34 1.31
CA GLN A 183 -0.66 12.09 1.74
C GLN A 183 -0.47 12.09 3.25
N VAL A 184 -1.54 12.28 4.04
CA VAL A 184 -1.48 12.24 5.51
C VAL A 184 -0.98 10.87 5.99
N ILE A 185 -1.51 9.78 5.43
CA ILE A 185 -1.09 8.43 5.80
C ILE A 185 0.36 8.17 5.39
N ASN A 186 0.72 8.46 4.14
CA ASN A 186 2.07 8.19 3.64
C ASN A 186 3.12 9.10 4.29
N SER A 187 2.88 10.40 4.37
CA SER A 187 3.87 11.36 4.90
C SER A 187 3.79 11.53 6.42
N GLY A 188 2.59 11.39 7.00
CA GLY A 188 2.35 11.61 8.43
C GLY A 188 2.62 10.37 9.29
N PHE A 189 2.40 9.17 8.75
CA PHE A 189 2.60 7.90 9.45
C PHE A 189 3.65 7.00 8.78
N ASN A 190 4.14 7.37 7.58
CA ASN A 190 5.08 6.58 6.79
C ASN A 190 4.59 5.15 6.50
N MET A 191 3.32 5.03 6.15
CA MET A 191 2.63 3.76 5.91
C MET A 191 1.75 3.84 4.67
N SER A 192 1.49 2.70 4.04
CA SER A 192 0.36 2.58 3.11
C SER A 192 -0.98 2.60 3.87
N PHE A 193 -2.08 2.85 3.17
CA PHE A 193 -3.43 2.78 3.76
C PHE A 193 -3.69 1.42 4.41
N PHE A 194 -3.36 0.31 3.74
CA PHE A 194 -3.57 -1.02 4.30
C PHE A 194 -2.65 -1.34 5.47
N ASP A 195 -1.40 -0.88 5.47
CA ASP A 195 -0.51 -1.06 6.61
C ASP A 195 -1.02 -0.28 7.82
N TYR A 196 -1.48 0.96 7.60
CA TYR A 196 -2.08 1.80 8.62
C TYR A 196 -3.36 1.17 9.22
N LEU A 197 -4.27 0.69 8.36
CA LEU A 197 -5.50 0.01 8.76
C LEU A 197 -5.19 -1.29 9.52
N ASN A 198 -4.31 -2.12 8.95
CA ASN A 198 -3.98 -3.42 9.51
C ASN A 198 -3.24 -3.31 10.84
N GLN A 199 -2.49 -2.24 11.11
CA GLN A 199 -1.87 -2.01 12.41
C GLN A 199 -2.91 -2.06 13.55
N TYR A 200 -4.03 -1.35 13.41
CA TYR A 200 -5.10 -1.35 14.39
C TYR A 200 -5.79 -2.71 14.51
N ARG A 201 -6.13 -3.32 13.36
CA ARG A 201 -6.76 -4.65 13.32
C ARG A 201 -5.91 -5.73 13.98
N ILE A 202 -4.59 -5.71 13.74
CA ILE A 202 -3.68 -6.70 14.33
C ILE A 202 -3.49 -6.47 15.83
N GLU A 203 -3.43 -5.21 16.30
CA GLU A 203 -3.35 -4.94 17.74
C GLU A 203 -4.59 -5.46 18.47
N ASP A 204 -5.79 -5.32 17.92
CA ASP A 204 -6.99 -5.89 18.51
C ASP A 204 -7.02 -7.42 18.42
N ALA A 205 -6.60 -7.98 17.30
CA ALA A 205 -6.45 -9.44 17.16
C ALA A 205 -5.49 -10.01 18.22
N LYS A 206 -4.39 -9.32 18.52
CA LYS A 206 -3.45 -9.73 19.59
C LYS A 206 -4.10 -9.75 20.95
N LYS A 207 -4.93 -8.74 21.27
CA LYS A 207 -5.70 -8.70 22.51
C LYS A 207 -6.63 -9.91 22.61
N LEU A 208 -7.46 -10.15 21.57
CA LEU A 208 -8.39 -11.28 21.53
C LEU A 208 -7.69 -12.64 21.60
N LEU A 209 -6.55 -12.79 20.92
CA LEU A 209 -5.76 -14.02 20.96
C LEU A 209 -5.10 -14.28 22.32
N SER A 210 -4.94 -13.25 23.16
CA SER A 210 -4.31 -13.34 24.49
C SER A 210 -5.32 -13.52 25.62
N LEU A 211 -6.64 -13.38 25.38
CA LEU A 211 -7.67 -13.62 26.40
C LEU A 211 -7.81 -15.12 26.69
N GLU A 212 -8.10 -15.49 27.95
CA GLU A 212 -8.39 -16.88 28.34
C GLU A 212 -9.56 -17.45 27.54
N ASP A 213 -10.64 -16.70 27.38
CA ASP A 213 -11.77 -17.05 26.52
C ASP A 213 -11.41 -17.08 25.02
N GLY A 214 -10.42 -16.30 24.60
CA GLY A 214 -9.88 -16.29 23.24
C GLY A 214 -9.23 -17.62 22.82
N GLN A 215 -8.89 -18.50 23.76
CA GLN A 215 -8.39 -19.84 23.44
C GLN A 215 -9.47 -20.73 22.83
N LEU A 216 -10.74 -20.49 23.15
CA LEU A 216 -11.88 -21.22 22.62
C LEU A 216 -12.40 -20.63 21.30
N GLN A 217 -12.12 -19.37 21.03
CA GLN A 217 -12.57 -18.71 19.80
C GLN A 217 -11.75 -19.14 18.60
N ALA A 218 -12.42 -19.47 17.49
CA ALA A 218 -11.74 -19.81 16.25
C ALA A 218 -10.94 -18.62 15.71
N ILE A 219 -9.72 -18.86 15.25
CA ILE A 219 -8.85 -17.80 14.68
C ILE A 219 -9.55 -17.07 13.53
N LEU A 220 -10.34 -17.80 12.73
CA LEU A 220 -11.13 -17.23 11.66
C LEU A 220 -12.20 -16.24 12.15
N SER A 221 -12.85 -16.55 13.26
CA SER A 221 -13.84 -15.65 13.88
C SER A 221 -13.17 -14.34 14.35
N ILE A 222 -11.99 -14.45 14.97
CA ILE A 222 -11.20 -13.27 15.35
C ILE A 222 -10.83 -12.44 14.13
N ALA A 223 -10.41 -13.07 13.01
CA ALA A 223 -10.08 -12.35 11.78
C ALA A 223 -11.25 -11.48 11.30
N PHE A 224 -12.46 -12.03 11.25
CA PHE A 224 -13.65 -11.27 10.85
C PHE A 224 -14.05 -10.21 11.89
N GLU A 225 -13.94 -10.51 13.18
CA GLU A 225 -14.28 -9.57 14.27
C GLU A 225 -13.41 -8.32 14.22
N VAL A 226 -12.12 -8.45 13.87
CA VAL A 226 -11.22 -7.30 13.74
C VAL A 226 -11.23 -6.66 12.35
N GLY A 227 -12.20 -7.01 11.49
CA GLY A 227 -12.48 -6.33 10.22
C GLY A 227 -11.77 -6.92 8.98
N PHE A 228 -11.14 -8.10 9.05
CA PHE A 228 -10.66 -8.76 7.82
C PHE A 228 -11.79 -9.49 7.12
N ASN A 229 -11.86 -9.38 5.80
CA ASN A 229 -12.82 -10.09 4.95
C ASN A 229 -12.28 -11.42 4.40
N SER A 230 -11.01 -11.75 4.67
CA SER A 230 -10.42 -13.04 4.26
C SER A 230 -9.37 -13.54 5.25
N ASN A 231 -9.34 -14.86 5.41
CA ASN A 231 -8.36 -15.53 6.26
C ASN A 231 -6.93 -15.33 5.75
N SER A 232 -6.74 -15.38 4.43
CA SER A 232 -5.41 -15.20 3.81
C SER A 232 -4.85 -13.81 4.09
N ALA A 233 -5.66 -12.75 3.95
CA ALA A 233 -5.25 -11.37 4.24
C ALA A 233 -4.89 -11.21 5.73
N PHE A 234 -5.70 -11.78 6.64
CA PHE A 234 -5.42 -11.76 8.07
C PHE A 234 -4.09 -12.43 8.40
N TYR A 235 -3.87 -13.66 7.92
CA TYR A 235 -2.62 -14.40 8.19
C TYR A 235 -1.39 -13.68 7.65
N ALA A 236 -1.48 -13.11 6.44
CA ALA A 236 -0.39 -12.35 5.83
C ALA A 236 -0.07 -11.09 6.65
N ALA A 237 -1.08 -10.28 7.01
CA ALA A 237 -0.92 -9.07 7.80
C ALA A 237 -0.38 -9.40 9.20
N PHE A 238 -0.91 -10.43 9.85
CA PHE A 238 -0.48 -10.84 11.18
C PHE A 238 0.97 -11.31 11.18
N LYS A 239 1.37 -12.15 10.21
CA LYS A 239 2.75 -12.62 10.07
C LYS A 239 3.71 -11.47 9.73
N LYS A 240 3.30 -10.52 8.88
CA LYS A 240 4.07 -9.31 8.57
C LYS A 240 4.32 -8.47 9.83
N SER A 241 3.30 -8.29 10.67
CA SER A 241 3.37 -7.45 11.88
C SER A 241 4.09 -8.14 13.04
N CYS A 242 3.84 -9.44 13.26
CA CYS A 242 4.27 -10.16 14.46
C CYS A 242 5.40 -11.16 14.24
N GLY A 243 5.84 -11.38 12.99
CA GLY A 243 6.85 -12.38 12.63
C GLY A 243 6.40 -13.84 12.77
N GLN A 244 5.20 -14.09 13.24
CA GLN A 244 4.63 -15.42 13.50
C GLN A 244 3.16 -15.49 13.14
N THR A 245 2.63 -16.70 12.97
CA THR A 245 1.20 -16.89 12.67
C THR A 245 0.31 -16.61 13.89
N PRO A 246 -1.00 -16.31 13.70
CA PRO A 246 -1.94 -16.12 14.81
C PRO A 246 -1.97 -17.32 15.78
N ALA A 247 -1.91 -18.55 15.25
CA ALA A 247 -1.88 -19.77 16.06
C ALA A 247 -0.61 -19.87 16.91
N GLN A 248 0.55 -19.58 16.32
CA GLN A 248 1.83 -19.55 17.06
C GLN A 248 1.84 -18.46 18.13
N TYR A 249 1.28 -17.28 17.81
CA TYR A 249 1.15 -16.19 18.76
C TYR A 249 0.28 -16.61 19.97
N ARG A 250 -0.91 -17.14 19.75
CA ARG A 250 -1.79 -17.66 20.80
C ARG A 250 -1.07 -18.66 21.69
N GLN A 251 -0.40 -19.64 21.10
CA GLN A 251 0.35 -20.66 21.84
C GLN A 251 1.47 -20.05 22.69
N SER A 252 2.15 -19.02 22.17
CA SER A 252 3.23 -18.34 22.91
C SER A 252 2.72 -17.56 24.11
N GLN A 253 1.53 -16.94 24.02
CA GLN A 253 0.91 -16.23 25.15
C GLN A 253 0.47 -17.20 26.25
N SER A 254 -0.21 -18.30 25.91
CA SER A 254 -0.61 -19.33 26.87
C SER A 254 0.59 -19.91 27.65
N ARG A 255 1.73 -20.10 27.00
CA ARG A 255 2.95 -20.56 27.68
C ARG A 255 3.53 -19.53 28.64
N LYS A 256 3.44 -18.24 28.31
CA LYS A 256 3.92 -17.15 29.20
C LYS A 256 3.08 -17.06 30.47
N GLU A 257 1.76 -17.21 30.37
CA GLU A 257 0.85 -17.22 31.55
C GLU A 257 1.15 -18.37 32.49
N ILE A 258 1.37 -19.58 31.96
CA ILE A 258 1.75 -20.76 32.78
C ILE A 258 3.08 -20.54 33.50
N LEU A 259 4.07 -19.92 32.84
CA LEU A 259 5.39 -19.67 33.41
C LEU A 259 5.43 -18.50 34.39
N SER A 260 4.50 -17.53 34.26
CA SER A 260 4.40 -16.38 35.16
C SER A 260 3.62 -16.66 36.48
N GLY A 261 3.10 -17.88 36.65
CA GLY A 261 2.48 -18.32 37.92
C GLY A 261 1.08 -17.76 38.18
N ALA A 262 0.39 -17.24 37.18
CA ALA A 262 -1.03 -16.91 37.26
C ALA A 262 -1.84 -18.22 37.25
N VAL A 263 -2.07 -18.80 38.46
CA VAL A 263 -2.96 -19.95 38.64
C VAL A 263 -4.39 -19.48 38.30
N PRO A 264 -5.11 -20.12 37.41
CA PRO A 264 -6.50 -19.77 37.14
C PRO A 264 -7.30 -20.05 38.42
N LYS A 265 -7.97 -19.03 38.97
CA LYS A 265 -8.98 -19.22 40.01
C LYS A 265 -10.12 -20.01 39.40
N ARG A 266 -10.13 -21.33 39.60
CA ARG A 266 -11.34 -22.16 39.40
C ARG A 266 -12.38 -21.67 40.39
N THR A 267 -13.35 -20.94 39.93
CA THR A 267 -14.60 -20.71 40.69
C THR A 267 -15.39 -21.99 40.60
N LEU A 268 -15.66 -22.58 41.74
CA LEU A 268 -16.57 -23.71 41.94
C LEU A 268 -18.02 -23.29 41.67
#